data_30d993aca83a4c41a0b77b1997decc40
#
_entry.id   30d993aca83a4c41a0b77b1997decc40
#
_cell.length_a   1.000
_cell.length_b   1.000
_cell.length_c   1.000
_cell.angle_alpha   90.00
_cell.angle_beta   90.00
_cell.angle_gamma   90.00
#
_symmetry.space_group_name_H-M   'P 1'
#
loop_
_entity.id
_entity.type
_entity.pdbx_description
1 polymer ?
#
loop_
_entity_poly.entity_id
_entity_poly.type
_entity_poly.pdbx_seq_one_letter_code
_entity_poly.pdbx_strand_id
1 'polypeptide(L)'
;MDNNYKFFAFISYSSKDTVWGKRLQKKLEHYRMPATLCSEHGWERKPMNPVFFAPTDIQPGGLTEELQERLRASRNLIVICSPNSAQSKWVGKEIEFFHSLGRTQNIHFFIVDGKPHSGDPTTECFNPVVNELGLPEILGANIHEKNYRLSWLNRERAYVQLISKLLGVEFDTIWQRHRRQLRRKTMAWTAGGIAVLCALVLVWRNNQPFDVEIRLNEASVHNGNLPDLENAVVTMRLDNETKTDTLRSMGDCIVFSNIPHRFLKQNAVFSITCATCLEADTTVALSPNVVLDIRRDEHYYGEVSFSLFNFDTEEFQSDVKLSVAGIEATSDHSGHVSLFVPLEKQQEYYIVTCQLPLENDTVFMPSGENDILIVK
;
A
#
# COMPACT_ATOMS: atom_id res chain seq x y z
N MET A 1 26.94 2.16 -43.26
CA MET A 1 28.07 2.48 -42.36
C MET A 1 29.28 1.74 -42.92
N ASP A 2 30.38 2.45 -43.22
CA ASP A 2 31.57 1.82 -43.78
C ASP A 2 32.13 0.74 -42.88
N ASN A 3 32.21 -0.47 -43.39
CA ASN A 3 32.66 -1.67 -42.66
C ASN A 3 34.18 -1.78 -42.53
N ASN A 4 34.92 -0.70 -42.82
CA ASN A 4 36.39 -0.72 -42.90
C ASN A 4 37.10 -0.61 -41.55
N TYR A 5 36.37 -0.40 -40.45
CA TYR A 5 36.96 -0.21 -39.13
C TYR A 5 36.58 -1.34 -38.18
N LYS A 6 37.57 -1.84 -37.41
CA LYS A 6 37.36 -2.86 -36.39
C LYS A 6 36.60 -2.34 -35.17
N PHE A 7 36.83 -1.07 -34.80
CA PHE A 7 36.21 -0.41 -33.67
C PHE A 7 35.38 0.78 -34.14
N PHE A 8 34.19 0.93 -33.54
CA PHE A 8 33.35 2.09 -33.79
C PHE A 8 33.98 3.38 -33.27
N ALA A 9 34.59 3.32 -32.10
CA ALA A 9 35.32 4.43 -31.50
C ALA A 9 36.42 3.93 -30.57
N PHE A 10 37.44 4.78 -30.41
CA PHE A 10 38.49 4.71 -29.40
C PHE A 10 38.22 5.77 -28.34
N ILE A 11 38.24 5.42 -27.06
CA ILE A 11 38.06 6.37 -25.94
C ILE A 11 39.44 6.70 -25.38
N SER A 12 39.87 7.96 -25.59
CA SER A 12 41.08 8.58 -25.03
C SER A 12 40.73 9.25 -23.71
N TYR A 13 41.46 8.98 -22.63
CA TYR A 13 41.17 9.49 -21.30
C TYR A 13 42.40 9.49 -20.40
N SER A 14 42.40 10.30 -19.34
CA SER A 14 43.37 10.20 -18.26
C SER A 14 43.03 9.04 -17.32
N SER A 15 44.06 8.35 -16.77
CA SER A 15 43.85 7.25 -15.78
C SER A 15 42.95 7.64 -14.62
N LYS A 16 42.97 8.90 -14.22
CA LYS A 16 42.10 9.45 -13.16
C LYS A 16 40.61 9.49 -13.55
N ASP A 17 40.31 9.46 -14.87
CA ASP A 17 38.96 9.55 -15.40
C ASP A 17 38.40 8.19 -15.86
N THR A 18 39.01 7.09 -15.43
CA THR A 18 38.64 5.70 -15.78
C THR A 18 37.15 5.41 -15.59
N VAL A 19 36.53 5.95 -14.52
CA VAL A 19 35.10 5.76 -14.21
C VAL A 19 34.22 6.33 -15.34
N TRP A 20 34.59 7.48 -15.88
CA TRP A 20 33.89 8.11 -17.00
C TRP A 20 34.07 7.35 -18.29
N GLY A 21 35.30 6.86 -18.56
CA GLY A 21 35.58 6.02 -19.72
C GLY A 21 34.73 4.75 -19.75
N LYS A 22 34.69 4.00 -18.62
CA LYS A 22 33.86 2.80 -18.49
C LYS A 22 32.38 3.09 -18.66
N ARG A 23 31.89 4.18 -18.07
CA ARG A 23 30.47 4.60 -18.19
C ARG A 23 30.12 4.94 -19.62
N LEU A 24 30.98 5.69 -20.30
CA LEU A 24 30.81 6.09 -21.70
C LEU A 24 30.83 4.88 -22.64
N GLN A 25 31.81 3.98 -22.51
CA GLN A 25 31.88 2.73 -23.24
C GLN A 25 30.58 1.94 -23.13
N LYS A 26 30.16 1.65 -21.88
CA LYS A 26 28.92 0.91 -21.61
C LYS A 26 27.69 1.60 -22.22
N LYS A 27 27.64 2.93 -22.16
CA LYS A 27 26.52 3.71 -22.69
C LYS A 27 26.47 3.63 -24.23
N LEU A 28 27.59 3.73 -24.92
CA LEU A 28 27.67 3.63 -26.37
C LEU A 28 27.35 2.21 -26.86
N GLU A 29 27.94 1.19 -26.26
CA GLU A 29 27.75 -0.21 -26.66
C GLU A 29 26.32 -0.72 -26.43
N HIS A 30 25.61 -0.16 -25.44
CA HIS A 30 24.21 -0.50 -25.18
C HIS A 30 23.21 0.45 -25.86
N TYR A 31 23.69 1.51 -26.50
CA TYR A 31 22.79 2.43 -27.18
C TYR A 31 22.22 1.78 -28.45
N ARG A 32 20.91 1.70 -28.52
CA ARG A 32 20.19 1.22 -29.71
C ARG A 32 19.56 2.41 -30.43
N MET A 33 19.92 2.59 -31.67
CA MET A 33 19.31 3.62 -32.50
C MET A 33 17.79 3.41 -32.60
N PRO A 34 17.01 4.50 -32.61
CA PRO A 34 15.57 4.41 -32.87
C PRO A 34 15.30 3.78 -34.25
N ALA A 35 14.34 2.84 -34.30
CA ALA A 35 14.03 2.12 -35.53
C ALA A 35 13.67 3.07 -36.71
N THR A 36 12.95 4.15 -36.40
CA THR A 36 12.57 5.18 -37.37
C THR A 36 13.77 5.88 -37.97
N LEU A 37 14.81 6.18 -37.17
CA LEU A 37 16.05 6.79 -37.68
C LEU A 37 16.82 5.82 -38.58
N CYS A 38 16.85 4.55 -38.22
CA CYS A 38 17.48 3.53 -39.02
C CYS A 38 16.77 3.38 -40.38
N SER A 39 15.44 3.40 -40.42
CA SER A 39 14.67 3.30 -41.66
C SER A 39 14.84 4.56 -42.56
N GLU A 40 14.90 5.74 -41.98
CA GLU A 40 15.09 7.02 -42.69
C GLU A 40 16.45 7.09 -43.38
N HIS A 41 17.50 6.49 -42.79
CA HIS A 41 18.89 6.54 -43.30
C HIS A 41 19.36 5.22 -43.91
N GLY A 42 18.49 4.21 -43.97
CA GLY A 42 18.90 2.89 -44.48
C GLY A 42 19.92 2.15 -43.60
N TRP A 43 19.98 2.46 -42.31
CA TRP A 43 20.94 1.88 -41.40
C TRP A 43 20.40 0.60 -40.75
N GLU A 44 21.29 -0.38 -40.55
CA GLU A 44 20.96 -1.51 -39.68
C GLU A 44 20.87 -1.06 -38.22
N ARG A 45 19.91 -1.59 -37.50
CA ARG A 45 19.70 -1.32 -36.06
C ARG A 45 20.74 -2.08 -35.22
N LYS A 46 22.01 -1.70 -35.37
CA LYS A 46 23.15 -2.27 -34.61
C LYS A 46 23.54 -1.33 -33.46
N PRO A 47 24.00 -1.85 -32.30
CA PRO A 47 24.64 -1.04 -31.27
C PRO A 47 25.97 -0.45 -31.82
N MET A 48 26.46 0.62 -31.15
CA MET A 48 27.73 1.26 -31.49
C MET A 48 28.88 0.46 -30.85
N ASN A 49 29.12 -0.74 -31.32
CA ASN A 49 30.14 -1.65 -30.81
C ASN A 49 30.99 -2.23 -31.94
N PRO A 50 32.21 -2.70 -31.62
CA PRO A 50 32.91 -2.54 -30.35
C PRO A 50 33.50 -1.13 -30.18
N VAL A 51 33.53 -0.66 -28.92
CA VAL A 51 34.22 0.57 -28.53
C VAL A 51 35.50 0.18 -27.80
N PHE A 52 36.63 0.63 -28.28
CA PHE A 52 37.90 0.36 -27.63
C PHE A 52 38.12 1.31 -26.46
N PHE A 53 38.43 0.73 -25.31
CA PHE A 53 38.77 1.42 -24.09
C PHE A 53 40.08 0.84 -23.57
N ALA A 54 41.15 1.62 -23.63
CA ALA A 54 42.48 1.14 -23.23
C ALA A 54 42.58 1.01 -21.71
N PRO A 55 43.07 -0.10 -21.17
CA PRO A 55 43.52 -0.13 -19.78
C PRO A 55 44.73 0.81 -19.64
N THR A 56 44.73 1.61 -18.57
CA THR A 56 45.63 2.76 -18.36
C THR A 56 47.07 2.42 -17.92
N ASP A 57 47.42 1.14 -17.84
CA ASP A 57 48.76 0.71 -17.41
C ASP A 57 49.68 0.51 -18.63
N ILE A 58 49.91 1.58 -19.39
CA ILE A 58 50.90 1.57 -20.47
C ILE A 58 52.22 2.06 -19.89
N GLN A 59 53.26 1.23 -20.07
CA GLN A 59 54.64 1.47 -19.62
C GLN A 59 55.21 2.81 -20.11
N PRO A 60 56.14 3.45 -19.39
CA PRO A 60 56.78 4.69 -19.81
C PRO A 60 57.60 4.48 -21.09
N GLY A 61 57.09 5.09 -22.18
CA GLY A 61 57.74 4.97 -23.50
C GLY A 61 57.06 5.68 -24.62
N GLY A 62 56.76 5.88 -25.51
CA GLY A 62 55.98 6.48 -26.63
C GLY A 62 54.64 5.75 -26.82
N LEU A 63 53.83 6.24 -27.74
CA LEU A 63 52.63 5.55 -28.18
C LEU A 63 53.07 4.19 -28.75
N THR A 64 52.70 3.11 -28.07
CA THR A 64 53.11 1.77 -28.50
C THR A 64 52.52 1.45 -29.88
N GLU A 65 53.22 0.64 -30.63
CA GLU A 65 52.78 0.27 -31.99
C GLU A 65 51.36 -0.38 -31.94
N GLU A 66 51.11 -1.15 -30.92
CA GLU A 66 49.77 -1.76 -30.66
C GLU A 66 48.67 -0.70 -30.48
N LEU A 67 48.93 0.39 -29.75
CA LEU A 67 47.95 1.44 -29.51
C LEU A 67 47.71 2.25 -30.79
N GLN A 68 48.76 2.49 -31.58
CA GLN A 68 48.62 3.11 -32.90
C GLN A 68 47.76 2.27 -33.84
N GLU A 69 47.94 0.95 -33.83
CA GLU A 69 47.08 0.04 -34.61
C GLU A 69 45.62 0.10 -34.18
N ARG A 70 45.34 0.17 -32.85
CA ARG A 70 43.99 0.32 -32.36
C ARG A 70 43.36 1.64 -32.79
N LEU A 71 44.11 2.72 -32.74
CA LEU A 71 43.67 4.05 -33.22
C LEU A 71 43.40 4.02 -34.72
N ARG A 72 44.30 3.41 -35.55
CA ARG A 72 44.08 3.22 -37.00
C ARG A 72 42.83 2.42 -37.31
N ALA A 73 42.57 1.37 -36.48
CA ALA A 73 41.43 0.48 -36.62
C ALA A 73 40.10 1.06 -36.08
N SER A 74 40.13 2.25 -35.48
CA SER A 74 38.97 2.94 -34.94
C SER A 74 38.41 3.98 -35.88
N ARG A 75 37.11 4.03 -36.08
CA ARG A 75 36.44 5.03 -36.93
C ARG A 75 36.48 6.42 -36.30
N ASN A 76 36.22 6.53 -35.00
CA ASN A 76 36.11 7.78 -34.25
C ASN A 76 37.09 7.77 -33.07
N LEU A 77 37.59 8.94 -32.69
CA LEU A 77 38.29 9.19 -31.45
C LEU A 77 37.37 10.00 -30.54
N ILE A 78 37.11 9.50 -29.33
CA ILE A 78 36.36 10.24 -28.30
C ILE A 78 37.34 10.60 -27.19
N VAL A 79 37.54 11.88 -26.97
CA VAL A 79 38.40 12.40 -25.89
C VAL A 79 37.55 12.78 -24.70
N ILE A 80 37.79 12.13 -23.56
CA ILE A 80 37.20 12.56 -22.29
C ILE A 80 37.97 13.76 -21.79
N CYS A 81 37.30 14.90 -21.69
CA CYS A 81 37.87 16.17 -21.31
C CYS A 81 37.64 16.46 -19.80
N SER A 82 38.74 16.66 -19.11
CA SER A 82 38.81 17.03 -17.69
C SER A 82 40.16 17.76 -17.46
N PRO A 83 40.34 18.43 -16.30
CA PRO A 83 41.65 18.98 -15.96
C PRO A 83 42.77 17.92 -15.92
N ASN A 84 42.42 16.66 -15.63
CA ASN A 84 43.38 15.56 -15.65
C ASN A 84 43.80 15.17 -17.10
N SER A 85 42.85 15.13 -18.01
CA SER A 85 43.15 14.79 -19.43
C SER A 85 43.84 15.95 -20.16
N ALA A 86 43.53 17.19 -19.76
CA ALA A 86 44.21 18.37 -20.27
C ALA A 86 45.72 18.32 -20.02
N GLN A 87 46.13 17.82 -18.86
CA GLN A 87 47.57 17.70 -18.49
C GLN A 87 48.20 16.38 -18.93
N SER A 88 47.43 15.48 -19.55
CA SER A 88 47.95 14.18 -19.96
C SER A 88 48.69 14.22 -21.27
N LYS A 89 50.00 13.95 -21.23
CA LYS A 89 50.85 13.84 -22.44
C LYS A 89 50.38 12.70 -23.37
N TRP A 90 49.75 11.65 -22.82
CA TRP A 90 49.23 10.51 -23.57
C TRP A 90 48.03 10.88 -24.41
N VAL A 91 47.07 11.58 -23.77
CA VAL A 91 45.88 12.09 -24.46
C VAL A 91 46.30 13.01 -25.64
N GLY A 92 47.27 13.87 -25.40
CA GLY A 92 47.84 14.71 -26.47
C GLY A 92 48.36 13.90 -27.64
N LYS A 93 49.24 12.91 -27.40
CA LYS A 93 49.80 12.05 -28.43
C LYS A 93 48.74 11.23 -29.20
N GLU A 94 47.69 10.79 -28.53
CA GLU A 94 46.58 10.08 -29.16
C GLU A 94 45.80 11.00 -30.11
N ILE A 95 45.58 12.24 -29.71
CA ILE A 95 44.96 13.28 -30.56
C ILE A 95 45.83 13.58 -31.79
N GLU A 96 47.13 13.87 -31.56
CA GLU A 96 48.09 14.14 -32.64
C GLU A 96 48.14 13.00 -33.66
N PHE A 97 48.28 11.77 -33.16
CA PHE A 97 48.31 10.60 -34.00
C PHE A 97 47.03 10.42 -34.81
N PHE A 98 45.88 10.54 -34.18
CA PHE A 98 44.61 10.39 -34.89
C PHE A 98 44.38 11.52 -35.92
N HIS A 99 44.80 12.73 -35.60
CA HIS A 99 44.82 13.86 -36.53
C HIS A 99 45.70 13.57 -37.73
N SER A 100 46.92 13.03 -37.53
CA SER A 100 47.87 12.69 -38.63
C SER A 100 47.31 11.65 -39.61
N LEU A 101 46.28 10.88 -39.21
CA LEU A 101 45.59 9.96 -40.11
C LEU A 101 44.59 10.65 -41.06
N GLY A 102 44.50 12.00 -41.03
CA GLY A 102 43.58 12.78 -41.85
C GLY A 102 42.12 12.69 -41.46
N ARG A 103 41.82 12.25 -40.22
CA ARG A 103 40.45 12.01 -39.70
C ARG A 103 40.06 13.01 -38.62
N THR A 104 40.46 14.25 -38.74
CA THR A 104 40.21 15.33 -37.79
C THR A 104 38.71 15.49 -37.45
N GLN A 105 37.83 15.37 -38.43
CA GLN A 105 36.39 15.47 -38.28
C GLN A 105 35.76 14.35 -37.41
N ASN A 106 36.51 13.27 -37.19
CA ASN A 106 36.09 12.13 -36.40
C ASN A 106 36.64 12.17 -34.94
N ILE A 107 37.26 13.31 -34.56
CA ILE A 107 37.66 13.58 -33.18
C ILE A 107 36.47 14.27 -32.45
N HIS A 108 36.04 13.67 -31.38
CA HIS A 108 34.89 14.16 -30.62
C HIS A 108 35.27 14.38 -29.15
N PHE A 109 34.88 15.52 -28.58
CA PHE A 109 35.17 15.87 -27.19
C PHE A 109 33.95 15.64 -26.28
N PHE A 110 34.18 14.98 -25.15
CA PHE A 110 33.20 14.72 -24.15
C PHE A 110 33.65 15.30 -22.81
N ILE A 111 33.08 16.45 -22.41
CA ILE A 111 33.50 17.21 -21.24
C ILE A 111 32.80 16.63 -20.01
N VAL A 112 33.60 16.09 -19.10
CA VAL A 112 33.13 15.48 -17.85
C VAL A 112 33.46 16.32 -16.62
N ASP A 113 34.45 17.22 -16.75
CA ASP A 113 34.87 18.16 -15.72
C ASP A 113 35.66 19.32 -16.31
N GLY A 114 35.74 20.44 -15.61
CA GLY A 114 36.45 21.62 -16.01
C GLY A 114 35.68 22.49 -17.02
N LYS A 115 36.42 23.45 -17.61
CA LYS A 115 35.92 24.43 -18.58
C LYS A 115 36.83 24.50 -19.79
N PRO A 116 36.29 24.44 -21.02
CA PRO A 116 37.08 24.63 -22.23
C PRO A 116 37.56 26.09 -22.30
N HIS A 117 38.82 26.26 -22.73
CA HIS A 117 39.47 27.57 -22.95
C HIS A 117 39.41 28.48 -21.70
N SER A 118 39.53 27.91 -20.50
CA SER A 118 39.49 28.67 -19.27
C SER A 118 40.74 29.54 -19.04
N GLY A 119 41.84 29.18 -19.64
CA GLY A 119 43.15 29.83 -19.41
C GLY A 119 43.79 29.50 -18.05
N ASP A 120 43.08 28.77 -17.20
CA ASP A 120 43.56 28.34 -15.87
C ASP A 120 43.84 26.83 -15.91
N PRO A 121 45.13 26.42 -15.69
CA PRO A 121 45.51 25.00 -15.73
C PRO A 121 44.73 24.09 -14.79
N THR A 122 44.13 24.65 -13.74
CA THR A 122 43.34 23.88 -12.75
C THR A 122 41.93 23.58 -13.21
N THR A 123 41.40 24.38 -14.11
CA THR A 123 40.05 24.27 -14.64
C THR A 123 39.98 23.98 -16.14
N GLU A 124 41.09 24.16 -16.86
CA GLU A 124 41.16 23.85 -18.30
C GLU A 124 40.95 22.36 -18.54
N CYS A 125 40.03 22.03 -19.45
CA CYS A 125 39.71 20.64 -19.76
C CYS A 125 40.17 20.18 -21.14
N PHE A 126 40.63 21.09 -22.01
CA PHE A 126 41.19 20.72 -23.29
C PHE A 126 42.70 20.57 -23.23
N ASN A 127 43.21 19.51 -23.84
CA ASN A 127 44.65 19.32 -23.99
C ASN A 127 45.24 20.41 -24.90
N PRO A 128 46.42 20.99 -24.58
CA PRO A 128 47.05 22.03 -25.39
C PRO A 128 47.15 21.70 -26.88
N VAL A 129 47.36 20.44 -27.21
CA VAL A 129 47.42 19.93 -28.58
C VAL A 129 46.19 20.29 -29.43
N VAL A 130 45.03 20.44 -28.80
CA VAL A 130 43.78 20.85 -29.49
C VAL A 130 43.93 22.22 -30.13
N ASN A 131 44.59 23.17 -29.42
CA ASN A 131 44.85 24.51 -29.90
C ASN A 131 46.03 24.53 -30.88
N GLU A 132 47.09 23.76 -30.61
CA GLU A 132 48.29 23.66 -31.47
C GLU A 132 47.96 23.14 -32.85
N LEU A 133 47.08 22.16 -32.96
CA LEU A 133 46.64 21.60 -34.23
C LEU A 133 45.53 22.41 -34.91
N GLY A 134 45.11 23.52 -34.34
CA GLY A 134 44.04 24.35 -34.90
C GLY A 134 42.72 23.55 -35.14
N LEU A 135 42.45 22.59 -34.25
CA LEU A 135 41.23 21.81 -34.41
C LEU A 135 40.01 22.75 -34.35
N PRO A 136 39.02 22.55 -35.25
CA PRO A 136 37.88 23.46 -35.31
C PRO A 136 37.20 23.50 -33.96
N GLU A 137 36.65 24.68 -33.58
CA GLU A 137 35.88 24.88 -32.34
C GLU A 137 34.77 23.86 -32.24
N ILE A 138 35.09 22.71 -31.68
CA ILE A 138 34.13 21.63 -31.52
C ILE A 138 33.46 21.87 -30.16
N LEU A 139 32.23 22.38 -30.17
CA LEU A 139 31.37 22.39 -29.02
C LEU A 139 31.31 20.95 -28.45
N GLY A 140 32.13 20.68 -27.43
CA GLY A 140 32.18 19.40 -26.77
C GLY A 140 30.80 19.10 -26.14
N ALA A 141 30.42 17.84 -26.13
CA ALA A 141 29.24 17.43 -25.37
C ALA A 141 29.57 17.56 -23.87
N ASN A 142 28.90 18.46 -23.15
CA ASN A 142 29.23 18.84 -21.77
C ASN A 142 28.14 18.36 -20.81
N ILE A 143 28.54 17.56 -19.83
CA ILE A 143 27.62 17.04 -18.81
C ILE A 143 27.18 18.09 -17.76
N HIS A 144 27.92 19.18 -17.63
CA HIS A 144 27.67 20.29 -16.70
C HIS A 144 26.85 21.43 -17.31
N GLU A 145 26.50 21.32 -18.59
CA GLU A 145 25.64 22.32 -19.23
C GLU A 145 24.25 22.34 -18.57
N LYS A 146 23.90 23.48 -17.97
CA LYS A 146 22.68 23.63 -17.15
C LYS A 146 21.43 23.91 -18.02
N ASN A 147 21.03 22.94 -18.83
CA ASN A 147 19.80 23.03 -19.63
C ASN A 147 18.55 22.57 -18.85
N TYR A 148 18.73 21.75 -17.84
CA TYR A 148 17.65 21.20 -17.04
C TYR A 148 17.97 21.29 -15.55
N ARG A 149 16.95 21.42 -14.72
CA ARG A 149 17.07 21.44 -13.24
C ARG A 149 17.65 20.13 -12.68
N LEU A 150 17.40 19.02 -13.37
CA LEU A 150 17.85 17.70 -12.95
C LEU A 150 19.20 17.35 -13.60
N SER A 151 20.23 17.20 -12.81
CA SER A 151 21.61 16.92 -13.29
C SER A 151 21.73 15.63 -14.12
N TRP A 152 20.94 14.61 -13.82
CA TRP A 152 20.93 13.38 -14.60
C TRP A 152 20.41 13.59 -16.03
N LEU A 153 19.47 14.52 -16.22
CA LEU A 153 18.91 14.84 -17.53
C LEU A 153 19.91 15.63 -18.39
N ASN A 154 20.74 16.49 -17.77
CA ASN A 154 21.84 17.17 -18.44
C ASN A 154 22.89 16.17 -18.92
N ARG A 155 23.22 15.16 -18.09
CA ARG A 155 24.12 14.06 -18.50
C ARG A 155 23.55 13.25 -19.67
N GLU A 156 22.28 12.88 -19.63
CA GLU A 156 21.63 12.17 -20.74
C GLU A 156 21.64 13.02 -22.02
N ARG A 157 21.42 14.33 -21.90
CA ARG A 157 21.50 15.26 -23.03
C ARG A 157 22.92 15.29 -23.66
N ALA A 158 23.95 15.37 -22.83
CA ALA A 158 25.36 15.34 -23.30
C ALA A 158 25.68 14.01 -24.00
N TYR A 159 25.24 12.86 -23.49
CA TYR A 159 25.41 11.59 -24.18
C TYR A 159 24.71 11.57 -25.55
N VAL A 160 23.47 12.04 -25.63
CA VAL A 160 22.75 12.11 -26.91
C VAL A 160 23.42 13.09 -27.89
N GLN A 161 23.96 14.19 -27.38
CA GLN A 161 24.71 15.16 -28.18
C GLN A 161 26.00 14.55 -28.76
N LEU A 162 26.75 13.77 -27.97
CA LEU A 162 27.89 13.01 -28.46
C LEU A 162 27.47 12.00 -29.52
N ILE A 163 26.42 11.24 -29.27
CA ILE A 163 25.90 10.23 -30.21
C ILE A 163 25.46 10.87 -31.53
N SER A 164 24.78 12.03 -31.46
CA SER A 164 24.37 12.73 -32.70
C SER A 164 25.58 13.13 -33.57
N LYS A 165 26.66 13.59 -32.94
CA LYS A 165 27.91 13.90 -33.64
C LYS A 165 28.59 12.67 -34.22
N LEU A 166 28.66 11.57 -33.45
CA LEU A 166 29.23 10.30 -33.93
C LEU A 166 28.49 9.72 -35.14
N LEU A 167 27.19 9.99 -35.23
CA LEU A 167 26.31 9.50 -36.30
C LEU A 167 26.16 10.51 -37.46
N GLY A 168 26.58 11.76 -37.27
CA GLY A 168 26.37 12.83 -38.25
C GLY A 168 24.89 13.21 -38.43
N VAL A 169 24.10 13.10 -37.37
CA VAL A 169 22.65 13.38 -37.38
C VAL A 169 22.34 14.58 -36.48
N GLU A 170 21.32 15.37 -36.84
CA GLU A 170 20.89 16.50 -36.02
C GLU A 170 20.49 16.07 -34.63
N PHE A 171 21.01 16.79 -33.63
CA PHE A 171 20.76 16.53 -32.20
C PHE A 171 19.28 16.50 -31.84
N ASP A 172 18.50 17.48 -32.32
CA ASP A 172 17.09 17.61 -31.95
C ASP A 172 16.24 16.42 -32.39
N THR A 173 16.56 15.82 -33.51
CA THR A 173 15.89 14.63 -34.03
C THR A 173 16.04 13.45 -33.09
N ILE A 174 17.24 13.22 -32.56
CA ILE A 174 17.49 12.13 -31.61
C ILE A 174 16.96 12.49 -30.22
N TRP A 175 17.19 13.73 -29.76
CA TRP A 175 16.85 14.16 -28.41
C TRP A 175 15.35 14.13 -28.12
N GLN A 176 14.51 14.64 -29.02
CA GLN A 176 13.07 14.64 -28.84
C GLN A 176 12.53 13.20 -28.70
N ARG A 177 13.04 12.27 -29.52
CA ARG A 177 12.64 10.85 -29.48
C ARG A 177 13.11 10.18 -28.19
N HIS A 178 14.36 10.42 -27.79
CA HIS A 178 14.95 9.91 -26.55
C HIS A 178 14.15 10.40 -25.31
N ARG A 179 13.83 11.69 -25.28
CA ARG A 179 13.03 12.31 -24.20
C ARG A 179 11.62 11.70 -24.11
N ARG A 180 10.97 11.40 -25.24
CA ARG A 180 9.67 10.73 -25.25
C ARG A 180 9.76 9.31 -24.66
N GLN A 181 10.81 8.57 -24.99
CA GLN A 181 11.03 7.23 -24.42
C GLN A 181 11.30 7.27 -22.91
N LEU A 182 12.12 8.21 -22.46
CA LEU A 182 12.37 8.41 -21.03
C LEU A 182 11.08 8.75 -20.28
N ARG A 183 10.29 9.69 -20.81
CA ARG A 183 8.99 10.04 -20.19
C ARG A 183 8.05 8.84 -20.12
N ARG A 184 7.92 8.04 -21.17
CA ARG A 184 7.07 6.84 -21.15
C ARG A 184 7.53 5.83 -20.09
N LYS A 185 8.85 5.60 -19.98
CA LYS A 185 9.41 4.70 -18.96
C LYS A 185 9.16 5.24 -17.55
N THR A 186 9.40 6.52 -17.29
CA THR A 186 9.14 7.12 -15.97
C THR A 186 7.66 7.07 -15.62
N MET A 187 6.76 7.39 -16.55
CA MET A 187 5.31 7.27 -16.34
C MET A 187 4.88 5.82 -16.03
N ALA A 188 5.44 4.83 -16.73
CA ALA A 188 5.14 3.43 -16.43
C ALA A 188 5.60 3.01 -15.03
N TRP A 189 6.82 3.41 -14.63
CA TRP A 189 7.35 3.13 -13.29
C TRP A 189 6.57 3.84 -12.19
N THR A 190 6.18 5.11 -12.40
CA THR A 190 5.36 5.84 -11.41
C THR A 190 3.95 5.26 -11.29
N ALA A 191 3.31 4.91 -12.41
CA ALA A 191 2.00 4.25 -12.38
C ALA A 191 2.07 2.88 -11.67
N GLY A 192 3.11 2.07 -11.94
CA GLY A 192 3.36 0.81 -11.24
C GLY A 192 3.57 1.01 -9.74
N GLY A 193 4.37 2.00 -9.35
CA GLY A 193 4.60 2.34 -7.94
C GLY A 193 3.34 2.76 -7.20
N ILE A 194 2.50 3.58 -7.84
CA ILE A 194 1.20 4.00 -7.28
C ILE A 194 0.27 2.79 -7.13
N ALA A 195 0.20 1.91 -8.13
CA ALA A 195 -0.64 0.71 -8.06
C ALA A 195 -0.23 -0.20 -6.89
N VAL A 196 1.07 -0.42 -6.68
CA VAL A 196 1.59 -1.19 -5.54
C VAL A 196 1.23 -0.52 -4.22
N LEU A 197 1.40 0.80 -4.12
CA LEU A 197 1.04 1.56 -2.90
C LEU A 197 -0.46 1.43 -2.59
N CYS A 198 -1.31 1.58 -3.60
CA CYS A 198 -2.77 1.41 -3.45
C CYS A 198 -3.12 -0.01 -2.99
N ALA A 199 -2.48 -1.05 -3.55
CA ALA A 199 -2.67 -2.42 -3.12
C ALA A 199 -2.27 -2.63 -1.66
N LEU A 200 -1.12 -2.09 -1.23
CA LEU A 200 -0.67 -2.15 0.16
C LEU A 200 -1.63 -1.45 1.12
N VAL A 201 -2.14 -0.27 0.74
CA VAL A 201 -3.14 0.47 1.54
C VAL A 201 -4.44 -0.31 1.65
N LEU A 202 -4.90 -0.94 0.56
CA LEU A 202 -6.10 -1.78 0.58
C LEU A 202 -5.92 -3.01 1.49
N VAL A 203 -4.77 -3.70 1.40
CA VAL A 203 -4.44 -4.82 2.29
C VAL A 203 -4.37 -4.36 3.74
N TRP A 204 -3.70 -3.25 4.01
CA TRP A 204 -3.62 -2.68 5.36
C TRP A 204 -5.01 -2.34 5.90
N ARG A 205 -5.84 -1.62 5.12
CA ARG A 205 -7.21 -1.25 5.52
C ARG A 205 -8.08 -2.49 5.77
N ASN A 206 -7.98 -3.50 4.91
CA ASN A 206 -8.77 -4.72 5.03
C ASN A 206 -8.32 -5.63 6.19
N ASN A 207 -7.13 -5.37 6.75
CA ASN A 207 -6.54 -6.18 7.83
C ASN A 207 -6.57 -5.46 9.20
N GLN A 208 -7.29 -4.32 9.29
CA GLN A 208 -7.45 -3.61 10.55
C GLN A 208 -8.29 -4.45 11.54
N PRO A 209 -7.87 -4.55 12.80
CA PRO A 209 -8.69 -5.17 13.82
C PRO A 209 -10.00 -4.38 14.00
N PHE A 210 -11.04 -5.04 14.47
CA PHE A 210 -12.35 -4.46 14.74
C PHE A 210 -12.78 -4.74 16.17
N ASP A 211 -13.73 -3.95 16.63
CA ASP A 211 -14.35 -4.14 17.95
C ASP A 211 -15.70 -4.82 17.74
N VAL A 212 -16.07 -5.67 18.70
CA VAL A 212 -17.34 -6.40 18.75
C VAL A 212 -18.15 -5.87 19.92
N GLU A 213 -19.25 -5.18 19.61
CA GLU A 213 -20.22 -4.70 20.58
C GLU A 213 -21.31 -5.78 20.78
N ILE A 214 -21.49 -6.25 22.01
CA ILE A 214 -22.45 -7.27 22.36
C ILE A 214 -23.57 -6.63 23.18
N ARG A 215 -24.77 -6.87 22.70
CA ARG A 215 -26.01 -6.50 23.45
C ARG A 215 -26.76 -7.75 23.81
N LEU A 216 -27.23 -7.79 25.02
CA LEU A 216 -28.13 -8.85 25.51
C LEU A 216 -29.57 -8.46 25.18
N ASN A 217 -30.31 -9.40 24.62
CA ASN A 217 -31.73 -9.29 24.39
C ASN A 217 -32.45 -10.35 25.19
N GLU A 218 -33.51 -9.97 25.89
CA GLU A 218 -34.32 -10.92 26.60
C GLU A 218 -35.34 -11.54 25.65
N ALA A 219 -35.26 -12.87 25.49
CA ALA A 219 -36.09 -13.59 24.52
C ALA A 219 -37.57 -13.69 24.94
N SER A 220 -37.86 -13.46 26.21
CA SER A 220 -39.23 -13.48 26.74
C SER A 220 -39.76 -12.05 26.91
N VAL A 221 -40.85 -11.74 26.21
CA VAL A 221 -41.56 -10.47 26.36
C VAL A 221 -42.37 -10.53 27.65
N HIS A 222 -41.74 -10.06 28.73
CA HIS A 222 -42.43 -9.95 30.01
C HIS A 222 -42.82 -8.49 30.22
N ASN A 223 -44.03 -8.29 30.78
CA ASN A 223 -44.58 -6.98 31.07
C ASN A 223 -43.83 -6.29 32.23
N GLY A 224 -42.57 -6.05 32.03
CA GLY A 224 -41.87 -4.95 32.64
C GLY A 224 -41.34 -5.08 34.08
N ASN A 225 -41.36 -6.24 34.75
CA ASN A 225 -41.00 -6.33 36.17
C ASN A 225 -39.84 -7.29 36.49
N LEU A 226 -38.97 -7.60 35.53
CA LEU A 226 -37.76 -8.35 35.85
C LEU A 226 -36.72 -7.41 36.47
N PRO A 227 -36.04 -7.81 37.54
CA PRO A 227 -34.89 -7.07 38.03
C PRO A 227 -33.78 -7.07 36.98
N ASP A 228 -33.04 -5.98 36.96
CA ASP A 228 -31.89 -5.84 36.06
C ASP A 228 -30.95 -7.03 36.17
N LEU A 229 -30.32 -7.40 35.03
CA LEU A 229 -29.25 -8.39 35.01
C LEU A 229 -28.01 -7.76 35.64
N GLU A 230 -27.78 -8.06 36.89
CA GLU A 230 -26.56 -7.67 37.58
C GLU A 230 -25.47 -8.73 37.35
N ASN A 231 -24.27 -8.27 36.95
CA ASN A 231 -23.08 -9.11 36.89
C ASN A 231 -23.15 -10.32 35.92
N ALA A 232 -23.88 -10.20 34.82
CA ALA A 232 -23.84 -11.21 33.77
C ALA A 232 -22.45 -11.27 33.12
N VAL A 233 -21.81 -12.42 33.19
CA VAL A 233 -20.49 -12.65 32.59
C VAL A 233 -20.69 -13.20 31.21
N VAL A 234 -20.18 -12.47 30.22
CA VAL A 234 -20.18 -12.90 28.82
C VAL A 234 -18.78 -13.34 28.42
N THR A 235 -18.64 -14.57 27.99
CA THR A 235 -17.40 -15.17 27.54
C THR A 235 -17.47 -15.44 26.03
N MET A 236 -16.56 -14.86 25.28
CA MET A 236 -16.40 -15.10 23.84
C MET A 236 -15.19 -16.03 23.59
N ARG A 237 -15.42 -17.15 22.93
CA ARG A 237 -14.38 -18.12 22.53
C ARG A 237 -14.15 -18.05 21.02
N LEU A 238 -12.90 -17.83 20.63
CA LEU A 238 -12.43 -17.74 19.25
C LEU A 238 -11.23 -18.68 19.08
N ASP A 239 -11.38 -19.80 18.41
CA ASP A 239 -10.31 -20.82 18.28
C ASP A 239 -9.66 -21.12 19.64
N ASN A 240 -8.43 -20.61 19.84
CA ASN A 240 -7.66 -20.76 21.08
C ASN A 240 -7.68 -19.52 21.98
N GLU A 241 -8.39 -18.48 21.61
CA GLU A 241 -8.49 -17.25 22.41
C GLU A 241 -9.83 -17.17 23.11
N THR A 242 -9.82 -16.84 24.40
CA THR A 242 -11.02 -16.60 25.20
C THR A 242 -10.96 -15.18 25.73
N LYS A 243 -12.03 -14.42 25.51
CA LYS A 243 -12.22 -13.08 26.10
C LYS A 243 -13.46 -13.10 26.97
N THR A 244 -13.38 -12.51 28.14
CA THR A 244 -14.48 -12.46 29.10
C THR A 244 -14.64 -11.04 29.60
N ASP A 245 -15.89 -10.59 29.71
CA ASP A 245 -16.24 -9.31 30.30
C ASP A 245 -17.61 -9.44 31.02
N THR A 246 -17.91 -8.48 31.90
CA THR A 246 -19.09 -8.52 32.76
C THR A 246 -20.01 -7.36 32.45
N LEU A 247 -21.25 -7.67 32.18
CA LEU A 247 -22.34 -6.70 32.02
C LEU A 247 -22.81 -6.21 33.41
N ARG A 248 -22.93 -4.91 33.58
CA ARG A 248 -23.36 -4.30 34.85
C ARG A 248 -24.86 -4.02 34.88
N SER A 249 -25.47 -3.79 33.74
CA SER A 249 -26.89 -3.49 33.59
C SER A 249 -27.39 -3.95 32.21
N MET A 250 -28.69 -4.28 32.06
CA MET A 250 -29.30 -4.68 30.77
C MET A 250 -29.20 -3.62 29.67
N GLY A 251 -29.08 -2.34 30.04
CA GLY A 251 -28.93 -1.25 29.08
C GLY A 251 -27.51 -1.06 28.60
N ASP A 252 -26.53 -1.73 29.20
CA ASP A 252 -25.13 -1.62 28.84
C ASP A 252 -24.79 -2.53 27.65
N CYS A 253 -23.69 -2.20 26.96
CA CYS A 253 -23.09 -3.06 25.98
C CYS A 253 -21.69 -3.49 26.42
N ILE A 254 -21.31 -4.70 26.04
CA ILE A 254 -19.97 -5.22 26.25
C ILE A 254 -19.19 -4.99 24.96
N VAL A 255 -17.99 -4.45 25.05
CA VAL A 255 -17.13 -4.22 23.88
C VAL A 255 -15.86 -5.04 23.99
N PHE A 256 -15.75 -6.07 23.16
CA PHE A 256 -14.50 -6.80 22.97
C PHE A 256 -13.65 -6.12 21.92
N SER A 257 -12.63 -5.40 22.34
CA SER A 257 -11.78 -4.61 21.46
C SER A 257 -10.66 -5.41 20.83
N ASN A 258 -10.18 -4.90 19.69
CA ASN A 258 -8.99 -5.39 19.00
C ASN A 258 -9.10 -6.86 18.55
N ILE A 259 -10.22 -7.23 17.94
CA ILE A 259 -10.42 -8.54 17.35
C ILE A 259 -9.75 -8.57 15.96
N PRO A 260 -8.82 -9.50 15.68
CA PRO A 260 -8.18 -9.60 14.37
C PRO A 260 -9.19 -9.77 13.24
N HIS A 261 -9.02 -9.03 12.15
CA HIS A 261 -9.95 -9.02 11.01
C HIS A 261 -10.22 -10.41 10.42
N ARG A 262 -9.29 -11.34 10.58
CA ARG A 262 -9.43 -12.73 10.13
C ARG A 262 -10.66 -13.42 10.73
N PHE A 263 -11.13 -13.00 11.91
CA PHE A 263 -12.30 -13.57 12.58
C PHE A 263 -13.62 -12.95 12.13
N LEU A 264 -13.61 -11.89 11.35
CA LEU A 264 -14.84 -11.28 10.83
C LEU A 264 -15.61 -12.29 9.98
N LYS A 265 -16.88 -12.49 10.32
CA LYS A 265 -17.81 -13.49 9.76
C LYS A 265 -17.45 -14.95 10.08
N GLN A 266 -16.47 -15.24 10.92
CA GLN A 266 -16.26 -16.58 11.47
C GLN A 266 -17.17 -16.81 12.67
N ASN A 267 -17.49 -18.07 12.93
CA ASN A 267 -18.32 -18.44 14.08
C ASN A 267 -17.52 -18.31 15.39
N ALA A 268 -18.09 -17.61 16.35
CA ALA A 268 -17.62 -17.54 17.73
C ALA A 268 -18.66 -18.17 18.66
N VAL A 269 -18.19 -18.80 19.71
CA VAL A 269 -19.05 -19.35 20.76
C VAL A 269 -19.11 -18.33 21.88
N PHE A 270 -20.32 -17.92 22.22
CA PHE A 270 -20.60 -17.05 23.36
C PHE A 270 -21.26 -17.83 24.45
N SER A 271 -20.71 -17.78 25.65
CA SER A 271 -21.29 -18.33 26.87
C SER A 271 -21.72 -17.18 27.78
N ILE A 272 -22.94 -17.22 28.27
CA ILE A 272 -23.45 -16.22 29.19
C ILE A 272 -23.72 -16.94 30.51
N THR A 273 -23.11 -16.42 31.58
CA THR A 273 -23.28 -16.95 32.94
C THR A 273 -23.81 -15.84 33.85
N CYS A 274 -24.96 -16.00 34.40
CA CYS A 274 -25.49 -15.13 35.45
C CYS A 274 -26.27 -15.96 36.47
N ALA A 275 -26.42 -15.43 37.67
CA ALA A 275 -27.08 -16.16 38.78
C ALA A 275 -28.57 -16.46 38.51
N THR A 276 -29.19 -15.70 37.61
CA THR A 276 -30.67 -15.74 37.38
C THR A 276 -31.01 -16.10 35.94
N CYS A 277 -30.04 -16.59 35.16
CA CYS A 277 -30.24 -16.98 33.77
C CYS A 277 -29.90 -18.45 33.58
N LEU A 278 -30.55 -19.08 32.63
CA LEU A 278 -30.14 -20.38 32.13
C LEU A 278 -28.82 -20.21 31.37
N GLU A 279 -27.83 -21.02 31.74
CA GLU A 279 -26.56 -21.04 30.99
C GLU A 279 -26.80 -21.55 29.56
N ALA A 280 -26.38 -20.80 28.60
CA ALA A 280 -26.49 -21.17 27.20
C ALA A 280 -25.21 -20.80 26.42
N ASP A 281 -24.74 -21.76 25.64
CA ASP A 281 -23.72 -21.54 24.65
C ASP A 281 -24.36 -21.21 23.28
N THR A 282 -24.11 -20.03 22.77
CA THR A 282 -24.67 -19.58 21.49
C THR A 282 -23.56 -19.39 20.47
N THR A 283 -23.69 -19.99 19.29
CA THR A 283 -22.72 -19.81 18.20
C THR A 283 -23.24 -18.79 17.22
N VAL A 284 -22.51 -17.68 17.08
CA VAL A 284 -22.87 -16.56 16.19
C VAL A 284 -21.70 -16.20 15.30
N ALA A 285 -22.00 -15.84 14.03
CA ALA A 285 -21.01 -15.27 13.13
C ALA A 285 -20.59 -13.87 13.61
N LEU A 286 -19.30 -13.66 13.83
CA LEU A 286 -18.77 -12.40 14.34
C LEU A 286 -19.03 -11.24 13.38
N SER A 287 -19.63 -10.20 13.95
CA SER A 287 -19.85 -8.91 13.31
C SER A 287 -19.53 -7.80 14.32
N PRO A 288 -19.39 -6.53 13.89
CA PRO A 288 -19.19 -5.41 14.81
C PRO A 288 -20.30 -5.27 15.85
N ASN A 289 -21.51 -5.73 15.53
CA ASN A 289 -22.66 -5.74 16.46
C ASN A 289 -23.21 -7.16 16.56
N VAL A 290 -23.25 -7.69 17.76
CA VAL A 290 -23.79 -9.02 18.08
C VAL A 290 -24.89 -8.86 19.12
N VAL A 291 -26.04 -9.48 18.86
CA VAL A 291 -27.13 -9.56 19.83
C VAL A 291 -27.24 -11.00 20.27
N LEU A 292 -27.26 -11.21 21.60
CA LEU A 292 -27.37 -12.52 22.20
C LEU A 292 -28.66 -12.57 22.99
N ASP A 293 -29.47 -13.60 22.72
CA ASP A 293 -30.71 -13.83 23.48
C ASP A 293 -30.43 -14.58 24.77
N ILE A 294 -31.00 -14.11 25.85
CA ILE A 294 -30.92 -14.73 27.16
C ILE A 294 -32.31 -15.21 27.61
N ARG A 295 -32.30 -16.25 28.42
CA ARG A 295 -33.52 -16.74 29.10
C ARG A 295 -33.31 -16.71 30.59
N ARG A 296 -34.30 -16.21 31.31
CA ARG A 296 -34.30 -16.25 32.78
C ARG A 296 -34.52 -17.68 33.26
N ASP A 297 -33.94 -18.03 34.39
CA ASP A 297 -34.13 -19.31 35.01
C ASP A 297 -35.44 -19.24 35.87
N GLU A 298 -36.43 -20.00 35.47
CA GLU A 298 -37.72 -20.07 36.13
C GLU A 298 -37.62 -20.55 37.58
N HIS A 299 -36.53 -21.22 37.93
CA HIS A 299 -36.28 -21.60 39.32
C HIS A 299 -36.14 -20.38 40.24
N TYR A 300 -35.53 -19.31 39.72
CA TYR A 300 -35.34 -18.06 40.46
C TYR A 300 -36.48 -17.07 40.26
N TYR A 301 -37.15 -17.13 39.12
CA TYR A 301 -38.28 -16.25 38.78
C TYR A 301 -39.41 -17.10 38.28
N GLY A 302 -40.23 -17.61 39.21
CA GLY A 302 -41.41 -18.33 38.80
C GLY A 302 -42.31 -17.46 37.94
N GLU A 303 -42.67 -17.93 36.77
CA GLU A 303 -43.62 -17.26 35.90
C GLU A 303 -45.04 -17.51 36.37
N VAL A 304 -45.80 -16.42 36.51
CA VAL A 304 -47.24 -16.46 36.74
C VAL A 304 -47.92 -15.81 35.55
N SER A 305 -48.78 -16.55 34.87
CA SER A 305 -49.44 -16.11 33.65
C SER A 305 -50.93 -16.42 33.72
N PHE A 306 -51.77 -15.47 33.32
CA PHE A 306 -53.21 -15.59 33.25
C PHE A 306 -53.82 -14.53 32.34
N SER A 307 -55.13 -14.67 31.98
CA SER A 307 -55.86 -13.67 31.21
C SER A 307 -57.08 -13.19 31.99
N LEU A 308 -57.42 -11.92 31.82
CA LEU A 308 -58.58 -11.28 32.40
C LEU A 308 -59.73 -11.27 31.41
N PHE A 309 -60.89 -11.91 31.77
CA PHE A 309 -62.01 -11.98 30.86
C PHE A 309 -63.30 -11.50 31.63
N ASN A 310 -64.06 -10.65 31.00
CA ASN A 310 -65.32 -10.17 31.54
C ASN A 310 -66.50 -10.88 30.86
N PHE A 311 -67.30 -11.62 31.67
CA PHE A 311 -68.40 -12.38 31.13
C PHE A 311 -69.57 -11.49 30.66
N ASP A 312 -69.75 -10.32 31.28
CA ASP A 312 -70.87 -9.44 30.95
C ASP A 312 -70.67 -8.75 29.60
N THR A 313 -69.41 -8.46 29.25
CA THR A 313 -69.05 -7.83 27.95
C THR A 313 -68.59 -8.83 26.93
N GLU A 314 -68.32 -10.09 27.28
CA GLU A 314 -67.72 -11.14 26.47
C GLU A 314 -66.38 -10.73 25.88
N GLU A 315 -65.59 -9.88 26.59
CA GLU A 315 -64.32 -9.35 26.09
C GLU A 315 -63.18 -9.58 27.10
N PHE A 316 -61.97 -9.76 26.57
CA PHE A 316 -60.75 -9.73 27.37
C PHE A 316 -60.43 -8.28 27.77
N GLN A 317 -59.97 -8.13 29.01
CA GLN A 317 -59.77 -6.80 29.62
C GLN A 317 -58.33 -6.36 29.46
N SER A 318 -58.09 -5.40 28.55
CA SER A 318 -56.77 -4.78 28.32
C SER A 318 -56.50 -3.59 29.25
N ASP A 319 -55.24 -3.27 29.41
CA ASP A 319 -54.76 -2.10 30.20
C ASP A 319 -55.20 -2.08 31.66
N VAL A 320 -55.55 -3.22 32.23
CA VAL A 320 -55.92 -3.35 33.63
C VAL A 320 -54.66 -3.42 34.50
N LYS A 321 -54.53 -2.46 35.42
CA LYS A 321 -53.44 -2.47 36.40
C LYS A 321 -53.81 -3.41 37.54
N LEU A 322 -52.87 -4.30 37.88
CA LEU A 322 -53.03 -5.30 38.93
C LEU A 322 -51.72 -5.50 39.69
N SER A 323 -51.79 -6.16 40.82
CA SER A 323 -50.65 -6.54 41.63
C SER A 323 -50.72 -7.99 42.06
N VAL A 324 -49.63 -8.73 41.90
CA VAL A 324 -49.47 -10.12 42.39
C VAL A 324 -48.19 -10.16 43.23
N ALA A 325 -48.29 -10.69 44.44
CA ALA A 325 -47.12 -10.74 45.36
C ALA A 325 -46.47 -9.37 45.65
N GLY A 326 -47.22 -8.25 45.44
CA GLY A 326 -46.68 -6.90 45.55
C GLY A 326 -45.88 -6.46 44.34
N ILE A 327 -46.02 -7.16 43.21
CA ILE A 327 -45.43 -6.80 41.92
C ILE A 327 -46.55 -6.26 41.04
N GLU A 328 -46.38 -5.05 40.54
CA GLU A 328 -47.35 -4.41 39.65
C GLU A 328 -47.20 -4.93 38.23
N ALA A 329 -48.32 -5.23 37.57
CA ALA A 329 -48.39 -5.61 36.16
C ALA A 329 -49.62 -4.95 35.51
N THR A 330 -49.65 -4.98 34.17
CA THR A 330 -50.73 -4.46 33.36
C THR A 330 -51.09 -5.49 32.31
N SER A 331 -52.37 -5.78 32.10
CA SER A 331 -52.80 -6.67 31.01
C SER A 331 -52.53 -6.06 29.67
N ASP A 332 -52.11 -6.90 28.71
CA ASP A 332 -51.88 -6.52 27.31
C ASP A 332 -53.19 -6.36 26.52
N HIS A 333 -53.10 -6.12 25.18
CA HIS A 333 -54.25 -5.95 24.31
C HIS A 333 -55.15 -7.17 24.21
N SER A 334 -54.65 -8.36 24.53
CA SER A 334 -55.40 -9.62 24.59
C SER A 334 -55.92 -9.92 26.01
N GLY A 335 -55.76 -8.99 26.94
CA GLY A 335 -56.12 -9.19 28.35
C GLY A 335 -55.15 -10.13 29.09
N HIS A 336 -54.05 -10.51 28.49
CA HIS A 336 -53.09 -11.44 29.06
C HIS A 336 -52.11 -10.70 29.99
N VAL A 337 -51.77 -11.37 31.09
CA VAL A 337 -50.79 -10.91 32.08
C VAL A 337 -49.75 -12.01 32.27
N SER A 338 -48.50 -11.66 32.17
CA SER A 338 -47.36 -12.50 32.53
C SER A 338 -46.42 -11.70 33.42
N LEU A 339 -46.02 -12.27 34.53
CA LEU A 339 -45.06 -11.64 35.43
C LEU A 339 -44.19 -12.70 36.10
N PHE A 340 -42.98 -12.29 36.48
CA PHE A 340 -42.05 -13.13 37.23
C PHE A 340 -42.05 -12.76 38.70
N VAL A 341 -42.16 -13.80 39.52
CA VAL A 341 -42.08 -13.67 40.97
C VAL A 341 -40.70 -14.12 41.42
N PRO A 342 -39.89 -13.27 42.08
CA PRO A 342 -38.59 -13.63 42.61
C PRO A 342 -38.68 -14.79 43.60
N LEU A 343 -37.63 -15.65 43.63
CA LEU A 343 -37.59 -16.85 44.47
C LEU A 343 -37.99 -16.58 45.91
N GLU A 344 -37.51 -15.47 46.46
CA GLU A 344 -37.81 -15.06 47.86
C GLU A 344 -39.30 -14.76 48.15
N LYS A 345 -40.08 -14.46 47.09
CA LYS A 345 -41.53 -14.18 47.20
C LYS A 345 -42.39 -15.30 46.61
N GLN A 346 -41.77 -16.38 46.14
CA GLN A 346 -42.52 -17.50 45.56
C GLN A 346 -43.36 -18.25 46.60
N GLN A 347 -44.59 -18.46 46.23
CA GLN A 347 -45.56 -19.19 46.98
C GLN A 347 -46.36 -20.11 46.07
N GLU A 348 -47.04 -21.10 46.60
CA GLU A 348 -47.86 -22.04 45.84
C GLU A 348 -49.00 -21.34 45.10
N TYR A 349 -49.54 -20.29 45.71
CA TYR A 349 -50.62 -19.46 45.15
C TYR A 349 -50.45 -17.99 45.55
N TYR A 350 -51.03 -17.09 44.76
CA TYR A 350 -51.08 -15.66 45.06
C TYR A 350 -52.48 -15.10 44.90
N ILE A 351 -52.78 -14.03 45.65
CA ILE A 351 -53.98 -13.25 45.47
C ILE A 351 -53.71 -12.10 44.55
N VAL A 352 -54.48 -12.01 43.48
CA VAL A 352 -54.39 -10.91 42.48
C VAL A 352 -55.24 -9.74 43.04
N THR A 353 -54.62 -8.61 43.17
CA THR A 353 -55.29 -7.37 43.55
C THR A 353 -55.39 -6.45 42.34
N CYS A 354 -56.57 -6.10 41.90
CA CYS A 354 -56.82 -5.15 40.82
C CYS A 354 -57.99 -4.22 41.12
N GLN A 355 -58.19 -3.23 40.25
CA GLN A 355 -59.33 -2.28 40.42
C GLN A 355 -60.70 -2.86 40.03
N LEU A 356 -60.68 -3.95 39.27
CA LEU A 356 -61.89 -4.63 38.82
C LEU A 356 -62.28 -5.72 39.83
N PRO A 357 -63.58 -5.93 40.09
CA PRO A 357 -64.03 -7.02 40.95
C PRO A 357 -63.81 -8.35 40.24
N LEU A 358 -62.98 -9.23 40.82
CA LEU A 358 -62.70 -10.57 40.33
C LEU A 358 -63.69 -11.57 41.00
N GLU A 359 -64.11 -12.58 40.23
CA GLU A 359 -64.90 -13.71 40.79
C GLU A 359 -63.94 -14.70 41.48
N ASN A 360 -62.79 -14.94 40.90
CA ASN A 360 -61.70 -15.68 41.51
C ASN A 360 -60.41 -14.82 41.40
N ASP A 361 -59.83 -14.53 42.54
CA ASP A 361 -58.66 -13.67 42.67
C ASP A 361 -57.38 -14.46 42.92
N THR A 362 -57.41 -15.78 42.84
CA THR A 362 -56.29 -16.66 43.18
C THR A 362 -55.63 -17.22 41.93
N VAL A 363 -54.33 -17.10 41.83
CA VAL A 363 -53.46 -17.69 40.76
C VAL A 363 -52.41 -18.59 41.38
N PHE A 364 -52.04 -19.65 40.69
CA PHE A 364 -51.08 -20.64 41.12
C PHE A 364 -49.73 -20.53 40.38
N MET A 365 -48.68 -21.01 41.00
CA MET A 365 -47.36 -21.19 40.43
C MET A 365 -47.03 -22.69 40.36
N PRO A 366 -46.40 -23.21 39.27
CA PRO A 366 -46.10 -22.54 38.01
C PRO A 366 -47.37 -22.27 37.19
N SER A 367 -47.28 -21.28 36.28
CA SER A 367 -48.35 -20.92 35.35
C SER A 367 -48.74 -22.13 34.48
N GLY A 368 -50.01 -22.40 34.37
CA GLY A 368 -50.53 -23.51 33.53
C GLY A 368 -51.95 -23.95 33.96
N GLU A 369 -52.32 -23.66 35.22
CA GLU A 369 -53.66 -23.87 35.70
C GLU A 369 -54.44 -22.54 35.83
N ASN A 370 -53.84 -21.41 35.45
CA ASN A 370 -54.33 -20.04 35.67
C ASN A 370 -54.81 -19.37 34.42
N ASP A 371 -55.46 -20.08 33.52
CA ASP A 371 -55.63 -19.55 32.16
C ASP A 371 -56.53 -18.32 32.09
N ILE A 372 -57.54 -18.23 32.91
CA ILE A 372 -58.49 -17.12 32.86
C ILE A 372 -59.00 -16.74 34.27
N LEU A 373 -58.88 -15.46 34.60
CA LEU A 373 -59.55 -14.84 35.75
C LEU A 373 -60.79 -14.08 35.28
N ILE A 374 -61.90 -14.32 35.95
CA ILE A 374 -63.17 -13.75 35.57
C ILE A 374 -63.38 -12.42 36.29
N VAL A 375 -63.67 -11.38 35.53
CA VAL A 375 -64.03 -10.04 35.95
C VAL A 375 -65.61 -9.99 36.04
N LYS A 376 -66.10 -9.51 37.15
CA LYS A 376 -67.57 -9.26 37.36
C LYS A 376 -67.94 -7.91 36.85
#